data_cff274d74feb5308463ff85871c904fc
#
_entry.id   cff274d74feb5308463ff85871c904fc
#
_cell.length_a   1.000
_cell.length_b   1.000
_cell.length_c   1.000
_cell.angle_alpha   90.00
_cell.angle_beta   90.00
_cell.angle_gamma   90.00
#
_symmetry.space_group_name_H-M   'P 1'
#
loop_
_entity.id
_entity.type
_entity.pdbx_description
1 polymer ?
#
loop_
_entity_poly.entity_id
_entity_poly.type
_entity_poly.pdbx_seq_one_letter_code
_entity_poly.pdbx_strand_id
1 'polypeptide(L)'
;MKVVILAGGYGTRISEESKFKPKPMIEIGGMPILWHIMKEYSYYGFNDFVICAGYKQHMIKEWFADYFLHTSDVTFDFTQGNKMIVHDQHAEPWRVTVVDTGLNTMTGGRIKRVQKYIGNETFMMTYGDGVCDVNIAELVKFHKQHGKLATLTAVVQEQQKGVLDIGQDNSDRKSTRLNSSH
;
A
#
# COMPACT_ATOMS: atom_id res chain seq x y z
N MET A 1 11.32 -9.57 -2.36
CA MET A 1 10.09 -9.27 -3.16
C MET A 1 9.52 -7.96 -2.64
N LYS A 2 9.21 -7.02 -3.52
CA LYS A 2 8.66 -5.70 -3.15
C LYS A 2 7.14 -5.72 -3.10
N VAL A 3 6.57 -4.83 -2.30
CA VAL A 3 5.12 -4.63 -2.19
C VAL A 3 4.77 -3.27 -2.80
N VAL A 4 3.96 -3.27 -3.86
CA VAL A 4 3.46 -2.07 -4.52
C VAL A 4 2.09 -1.71 -3.93
N ILE A 5 1.96 -0.52 -3.36
CA ILE A 5 0.71 -0.06 -2.74
C ILE A 5 0.11 1.08 -3.59
N LEU A 6 -1.11 0.88 -4.06
CA LEU A 6 -1.84 1.86 -4.87
C LEU A 6 -2.55 2.88 -3.96
N ALA A 7 -1.97 4.06 -3.82
CA ALA A 7 -2.39 5.11 -2.88
C ALA A 7 -2.70 6.46 -3.57
N GLY A 8 -2.95 6.47 -4.88
CA GLY A 8 -3.02 7.71 -5.66
C GLY A 8 -4.42 8.19 -6.06
N GLY A 9 -5.48 7.48 -5.65
CA GLY A 9 -6.87 7.81 -6.00
C GLY A 9 -7.46 8.98 -5.23
N TYR A 10 -8.48 9.63 -5.81
CA TYR A 10 -9.18 10.78 -5.18
C TYR A 10 -10.02 10.43 -3.95
N GLY A 11 -10.43 9.19 -3.79
CA GLY A 11 -11.21 8.77 -2.62
C GLY A 11 -12.68 9.22 -2.60
N THR A 12 -13.28 9.48 -3.74
CA THR A 12 -14.61 10.12 -3.89
C THR A 12 -15.78 9.44 -3.19
N ARG A 13 -15.66 8.16 -2.82
CA ARG A 13 -16.74 7.39 -2.17
C ARG A 13 -16.88 7.62 -0.66
N ILE A 14 -15.83 8.15 0.01
CA ILE A 14 -15.84 8.53 1.42
C ILE A 14 -15.69 10.05 1.46
N SER A 15 -16.81 10.78 1.28
CA SER A 15 -16.80 12.18 0.91
C SER A 15 -16.37 13.15 2.01
N GLU A 16 -16.53 12.83 3.28
CA GLU A 16 -16.28 13.78 4.36
C GLU A 16 -14.80 13.80 4.77
N GLU A 17 -14.19 12.67 5.07
CA GLU A 17 -12.79 12.61 5.49
C GLU A 17 -11.80 12.71 4.33
N SER A 18 -12.14 12.20 3.13
CA SER A 18 -11.26 12.25 1.97
C SER A 18 -11.06 13.66 1.40
N LYS A 19 -11.89 14.65 1.80
CA LYS A 19 -11.63 16.08 1.53
C LYS A 19 -10.37 16.59 2.22
N PHE A 20 -10.04 16.05 3.38
CA PHE A 20 -8.92 16.51 4.21
C PHE A 20 -7.68 15.63 4.07
N LYS A 21 -7.82 14.31 4.05
CA LYS A 21 -6.72 13.32 3.96
C LYS A 21 -6.94 12.37 2.78
N PRO A 22 -5.86 11.89 2.08
CA PRO A 22 -6.03 10.80 1.13
C PRO A 22 -6.43 9.53 1.89
N LYS A 23 -7.25 8.65 1.30
CA LYS A 23 -7.78 7.45 1.97
C LYS A 23 -6.73 6.61 2.72
N PRO A 24 -5.54 6.35 2.15
CA PRO A 24 -4.51 5.59 2.85
C PRO A 24 -4.05 6.22 4.16
N MET A 25 -4.29 7.53 4.35
CA MET A 25 -3.93 8.28 5.55
C MET A 25 -5.09 8.48 6.54
N ILE A 26 -6.25 7.86 6.29
CA ILE A 26 -7.33 7.78 7.28
C ILE A 26 -6.85 6.87 8.42
N GLU A 27 -7.05 7.32 9.65
CA GLU A 27 -6.52 6.65 10.83
C GLU A 27 -7.51 5.65 11.42
N ILE A 28 -6.98 4.51 11.85
CA ILE A 28 -7.66 3.51 12.65
C ILE A 28 -6.78 3.25 13.86
N GLY A 29 -7.30 3.49 15.06
CA GLY A 29 -6.52 3.32 16.30
C GLY A 29 -5.29 4.24 16.37
N GLY A 30 -5.37 5.45 15.78
CA GLY A 30 -4.28 6.44 15.79
C GLY A 30 -3.19 6.22 14.72
N MET A 31 -3.32 5.19 13.86
CA MET A 31 -2.37 4.92 12.80
C MET A 31 -3.08 4.88 11.44
N PRO A 32 -2.45 5.39 10.35
CA PRO A 32 -3.03 5.35 9.02
C PRO A 32 -3.35 3.92 8.54
N ILE A 33 -4.41 3.75 7.74
CA ILE A 33 -4.70 2.45 7.09
C ILE A 33 -3.46 1.93 6.34
N LEU A 34 -2.73 2.81 5.69
CA LEU A 34 -1.46 2.48 5.00
C LEU A 34 -0.46 1.77 5.93
N TRP A 35 -0.33 2.25 7.17
CA TRP A 35 0.53 1.62 8.18
C TRP A 35 0.07 0.19 8.51
N HIS A 36 -1.24 -0.01 8.71
CA HIS A 36 -1.79 -1.35 9.00
C HIS A 36 -1.54 -2.34 7.85
N ILE A 37 -1.72 -1.89 6.60
CA ILE A 37 -1.39 -2.70 5.42
C ILE A 37 0.09 -3.07 5.43
N MET A 38 0.98 -2.12 5.69
CA MET A 38 2.42 -2.36 5.72
C MET A 38 2.81 -3.31 6.86
N LYS A 39 2.15 -3.21 8.03
CA LYS A 39 2.35 -4.15 9.16
C LYS A 39 1.93 -5.57 8.80
N GLU A 40 0.84 -5.76 8.07
CA GLU A 40 0.40 -7.06 7.58
C GLU A 40 1.48 -7.73 6.72
N TYR A 41 1.99 -7.02 5.70
CA TYR A 41 3.08 -7.54 4.86
C TYR A 41 4.38 -7.77 5.64
N SER A 42 4.70 -6.86 6.55
CA SER A 42 5.88 -6.92 7.41
C SER A 42 5.88 -8.15 8.34
N TYR A 43 4.70 -8.55 8.83
CA TYR A 43 4.53 -9.77 9.62
C TYR A 43 5.01 -11.03 8.88
N TYR A 44 4.88 -11.05 7.54
CA TYR A 44 5.38 -12.11 6.68
C TYR A 44 6.80 -11.85 6.14
N GLY A 45 7.52 -10.84 6.66
CA GLY A 45 8.91 -10.54 6.30
C GLY A 45 9.08 -9.65 5.05
N PHE A 46 8.01 -9.03 4.53
CA PHE A 46 8.08 -8.13 3.39
C PHE A 46 8.12 -6.67 3.84
N ASN A 47 9.32 -6.08 3.80
CA ASN A 47 9.62 -4.75 4.36
C ASN A 47 10.05 -3.71 3.30
N ASP A 48 9.98 -4.02 2.00
CA ASP A 48 10.35 -3.10 0.91
C ASP A 48 9.09 -2.68 0.15
N PHE A 49 8.67 -1.43 0.35
CA PHE A 49 7.40 -0.89 -0.13
C PHE A 49 7.62 0.18 -1.20
N VAL A 50 6.83 0.11 -2.27
CA VAL A 50 6.75 1.14 -3.31
C VAL A 50 5.32 1.69 -3.35
N ILE A 51 5.12 2.91 -2.88
CA ILE A 51 3.82 3.55 -2.76
C ILE A 51 3.55 4.39 -4.01
N CYS A 52 2.55 4.01 -4.79
CA CYS A 52 2.07 4.75 -5.95
C CYS A 52 1.14 5.89 -5.49
N ALA A 53 1.71 7.04 -5.17
CA ALA A 53 0.99 8.20 -4.68
C ALA A 53 0.43 9.08 -5.84
N GLY A 54 -0.47 9.99 -5.51
CA GLY A 54 -1.12 10.91 -6.43
C GLY A 54 -1.83 12.01 -5.66
N TYR A 55 -3.15 11.87 -5.42
CA TYR A 55 -3.91 12.85 -4.65
C TYR A 55 -3.31 13.05 -3.25
N LYS A 56 -3.05 14.32 -2.91
CA LYS A 56 -2.45 14.72 -1.62
C LYS A 56 -1.22 13.91 -1.21
N GLN A 57 -0.38 13.57 -2.17
CA GLN A 57 0.82 12.75 -1.95
C GLN A 57 1.80 13.33 -0.90
N HIS A 58 1.80 14.66 -0.72
CA HIS A 58 2.64 15.34 0.27
C HIS A 58 2.37 14.82 1.68
N MET A 59 1.11 14.58 2.05
CA MET A 59 0.75 14.06 3.38
C MET A 59 1.34 12.67 3.66
N ILE A 60 1.42 11.81 2.62
CA ILE A 60 2.07 10.50 2.75
C ILE A 60 3.58 10.69 2.98
N LYS A 61 4.21 11.60 2.22
CA LYS A 61 5.65 11.86 2.34
C LYS A 61 6.01 12.49 3.68
N GLU A 62 5.23 13.48 4.14
CA GLU A 62 5.39 14.14 5.44
C GLU A 62 5.28 13.12 6.57
N TRP A 63 4.27 12.25 6.54
CA TRP A 63 4.10 11.23 7.55
C TRP A 63 5.33 10.30 7.67
N PHE A 64 5.92 9.85 6.55
CA PHE A 64 7.13 9.03 6.58
C PHE A 64 8.39 9.82 6.95
N ALA A 65 8.47 11.11 6.59
CA ALA A 65 9.61 11.95 6.97
C ALA A 65 9.76 12.09 8.49
N ASP A 66 8.62 12.14 9.19
CA ASP A 66 8.58 12.32 10.65
C ASP A 66 8.31 11.02 11.43
N TYR A 67 8.08 9.90 10.73
CA TYR A 67 7.68 8.64 11.34
C TYR A 67 8.60 8.19 12.49
N PHE A 68 9.91 8.25 12.29
CA PHE A 68 10.87 7.84 13.31
C PHE A 68 10.87 8.75 14.54
N LEU A 69 10.51 10.03 14.39
CA LEU A 69 10.39 10.96 15.52
C LEU A 69 9.18 10.62 16.39
N HIS A 70 8.07 10.23 15.78
CA HIS A 70 6.84 9.88 16.50
C HIS A 70 6.90 8.52 17.19
N THR A 71 7.86 7.68 16.83
CA THR A 71 8.04 6.33 17.40
C THR A 71 9.25 6.20 18.31
N SER A 72 9.94 7.32 18.60
CA SER A 72 11.19 7.33 19.37
C SER A 72 11.15 8.42 20.46
N ASP A 73 11.93 8.23 21.50
CA ASP A 73 12.23 9.31 22.44
C ASP A 73 13.24 10.27 21.83
N VAL A 74 12.99 11.58 21.92
CA VAL A 74 13.82 12.59 21.26
C VAL A 74 14.15 13.73 22.23
N THR A 75 15.43 14.09 22.28
CA THR A 75 15.89 15.32 22.95
C THR A 75 16.17 16.39 21.90
N PHE A 76 15.49 17.52 22.02
CA PHE A 76 15.78 18.72 21.24
C PHE A 76 16.61 19.69 22.12
N ASP A 77 17.86 19.87 21.79
CA ASP A 77 18.75 20.78 22.49
C ASP A 77 18.89 22.11 21.73
N PHE A 78 18.20 23.13 22.20
CA PHE A 78 18.24 24.47 21.63
C PHE A 78 19.36 25.32 22.22
N THR A 79 20.08 24.82 23.23
CA THR A 79 21.18 25.56 23.88
C THR A 79 22.50 25.46 23.12
N GLN A 80 22.66 24.43 22.28
CA GLN A 80 23.88 24.14 21.52
C GLN A 80 23.62 24.02 19.99
N GLY A 81 22.89 24.96 19.41
CA GLY A 81 22.74 25.05 17.97
C GLY A 81 21.69 24.12 17.38
N ASN A 82 20.55 23.92 18.05
CA ASN A 82 19.40 23.14 17.57
C ASN A 82 19.76 21.67 17.24
N LYS A 83 20.43 21.01 18.18
CA LYS A 83 20.81 19.61 18.05
C LYS A 83 19.63 18.71 18.39
N MET A 84 19.38 17.67 17.55
CA MET A 84 18.42 16.62 17.83
C MET A 84 19.15 15.30 18.13
N ILE A 85 18.73 14.64 19.20
CA ILE A 85 19.26 13.34 19.63
C ILE A 85 18.07 12.37 19.71
N VAL A 86 18.07 11.33 18.91
CA VAL A 86 17.05 10.29 18.92
C VAL A 86 17.52 9.16 19.84
N HIS A 87 16.67 8.81 20.81
CA HIS A 87 16.88 7.72 21.75
C HIS A 87 15.91 6.57 21.38
N ASP A 88 16.27 5.34 21.73
CA ASP A 88 15.40 4.16 21.67
C ASP A 88 14.48 4.13 20.41
N GLN A 89 15.11 4.00 19.25
CA GLN A 89 14.41 4.03 17.97
C GLN A 89 13.54 2.78 17.80
N HIS A 90 12.22 2.97 17.76
CA HIS A 90 11.21 1.93 17.60
C HIS A 90 10.54 1.92 16.22
N ALA A 91 11.11 2.65 15.24
CA ALA A 91 10.60 2.65 13.88
C ALA A 91 10.67 1.25 13.26
N GLU A 92 9.65 0.89 12.50
CA GLU A 92 9.63 -0.37 11.77
C GLU A 92 10.79 -0.44 10.76
N PRO A 93 11.37 -1.63 10.49
CA PRO A 93 12.52 -1.79 9.61
C PRO A 93 12.12 -1.73 8.13
N TRP A 94 11.34 -0.73 7.76
CA TRP A 94 10.80 -0.57 6.43
C TRP A 94 11.72 0.22 5.51
N ARG A 95 11.77 -0.21 4.27
CA ARG A 95 12.26 0.59 3.16
C ARG A 95 11.07 1.09 2.35
N VAL A 96 10.84 2.40 2.32
CA VAL A 96 9.67 2.99 1.71
C VAL A 96 10.07 3.95 0.59
N THR A 97 9.52 3.72 -0.60
CA THR A 97 9.67 4.60 -1.76
C THR A 97 8.31 5.18 -2.13
N VAL A 98 8.09 6.46 -1.92
CA VAL A 98 6.85 7.15 -2.30
C VAL A 98 7.04 7.83 -3.64
N VAL A 99 6.29 7.38 -4.65
CA VAL A 99 6.43 7.83 -6.04
C VAL A 99 5.20 8.63 -6.46
N ASP A 100 5.41 9.83 -7.00
CA ASP A 100 4.35 10.55 -7.71
C ASP A 100 4.03 9.82 -9.01
N THR A 101 2.89 9.18 -9.05
CA THR A 101 2.41 8.46 -10.24
C THR A 101 1.35 9.25 -11.02
N GLY A 102 1.17 10.53 -10.66
CA GLY A 102 0.23 11.44 -11.30
C GLY A 102 -1.20 11.29 -10.78
N LEU A 103 -1.94 12.40 -10.87
CA LEU A 103 -3.27 12.52 -10.29
C LEU A 103 -4.31 11.67 -11.04
N ASN A 104 -4.34 11.79 -12.37
CA ASN A 104 -5.34 11.15 -13.25
C ASN A 104 -4.88 9.80 -13.82
N THR A 105 -3.83 9.20 -13.24
CA THR A 105 -3.26 7.96 -13.75
C THR A 105 -4.04 6.76 -13.25
N MET A 106 -4.47 5.90 -14.16
CA MET A 106 -5.14 4.64 -13.84
C MET A 106 -4.16 3.59 -13.30
N THR A 107 -4.68 2.52 -12.70
CA THR A 107 -3.93 1.46 -12.01
C THR A 107 -2.73 0.93 -12.80
N GLY A 108 -2.93 0.48 -14.04
CA GLY A 108 -1.84 -0.06 -14.88
C GLY A 108 -0.77 1.00 -15.20
N GLY A 109 -1.20 2.26 -15.41
CA GLY A 109 -0.28 3.38 -15.64
C GLY A 109 0.59 3.67 -14.41
N ARG A 110 0.04 3.56 -13.20
CA ARG A 110 0.81 3.73 -11.96
C ARG A 110 1.88 2.66 -11.81
N ILE A 111 1.52 1.41 -12.06
CA ILE A 111 2.46 0.28 -12.02
C ILE A 111 3.61 0.51 -13.02
N LYS A 112 3.29 0.90 -14.25
CA LYS A 112 4.30 1.20 -15.28
C LYS A 112 5.26 2.32 -14.83
N ARG A 113 4.76 3.37 -14.17
CA ARG A 113 5.60 4.49 -13.70
C ARG A 113 6.56 4.12 -12.56
N VAL A 114 6.26 3.07 -11.81
CA VAL A 114 7.13 2.59 -10.73
C VAL A 114 8.04 1.43 -11.15
N GLN A 115 8.02 1.03 -12.41
CA GLN A 115 8.84 -0.08 -12.95
C GLN A 115 10.33 0.06 -12.59
N LYS A 116 10.90 1.27 -12.68
CA LYS A 116 12.30 1.54 -12.34
C LYS A 116 12.66 1.23 -10.87
N TYR A 117 11.66 1.25 -9.97
CA TYR A 117 11.84 0.92 -8.55
C TYR A 117 11.58 -0.56 -8.26
N ILE A 118 10.74 -1.23 -9.07
CA ILE A 118 10.42 -2.64 -8.94
C ILE A 118 11.49 -3.51 -9.60
N GLY A 119 11.98 -3.09 -10.77
CA GLY A 119 12.85 -3.87 -11.65
C GLY A 119 12.05 -4.91 -12.46
N ASN A 120 12.71 -6.03 -12.77
CA ASN A 120 12.10 -7.16 -13.52
C ASN A 120 11.74 -8.34 -12.61
N GLU A 121 11.61 -8.10 -11.32
CA GLU A 121 11.32 -9.14 -10.35
C GLU A 121 9.80 -9.29 -10.13
N THR A 122 9.38 -10.47 -9.67
CA THR A 122 8.03 -10.67 -9.14
C THR A 122 7.80 -9.72 -7.96
N PHE A 123 6.66 -9.07 -7.93
CA PHE A 123 6.25 -8.15 -6.86
C PHE A 123 4.82 -8.44 -6.44
N MET A 124 4.46 -8.02 -5.26
CA MET A 124 3.09 -8.03 -4.76
C MET A 124 2.45 -6.67 -4.96
N MET A 125 1.14 -6.65 -5.12
CA MET A 125 0.38 -5.42 -5.29
C MET A 125 -0.88 -5.46 -4.42
N THR A 126 -1.16 -4.34 -3.76
CA THR A 126 -2.42 -4.13 -3.02
C THR A 126 -2.92 -2.70 -3.17
N TYR A 127 -4.18 -2.49 -2.80
CA TYR A 127 -4.74 -1.15 -2.67
C TYR A 127 -4.41 -0.57 -1.28
N GLY A 128 -4.26 0.76 -1.21
CA GLY A 128 -3.88 1.48 0.01
C GLY A 128 -5.05 1.85 0.93
N ASP A 129 -6.24 1.26 0.73
CA ASP A 129 -7.46 1.61 1.46
C ASP A 129 -8.24 0.40 1.99
N GLY A 130 -7.62 -0.77 2.05
CA GLY A 130 -8.23 -1.98 2.58
C GLY A 130 -7.21 -2.91 3.23
N VAL A 131 -7.56 -3.44 4.39
CA VAL A 131 -6.84 -4.49 5.10
C VAL A 131 -7.56 -5.83 4.92
N CYS A 132 -6.86 -6.93 5.02
CA CYS A 132 -7.41 -8.28 4.91
C CYS A 132 -6.66 -9.23 5.86
N ASP A 133 -7.15 -10.45 5.99
CA ASP A 133 -6.55 -11.52 6.80
C ASP A 133 -5.91 -12.62 5.94
N VAL A 134 -5.51 -12.27 4.72
CA VAL A 134 -4.91 -13.20 3.77
C VAL A 134 -3.53 -13.65 4.25
N ASN A 135 -3.29 -14.96 4.24
CA ASN A 135 -1.97 -15.50 4.49
C ASN A 135 -1.04 -15.22 3.29
N ILE A 136 -0.26 -14.14 3.39
CA ILE A 136 0.63 -13.66 2.33
C ILE A 136 1.73 -14.71 2.00
N ALA A 137 2.21 -15.46 2.98
CA ALA A 137 3.22 -16.51 2.73
C ALA A 137 2.66 -17.63 1.85
N GLU A 138 1.46 -18.11 2.14
CA GLU A 138 0.80 -19.13 1.31
C GLU A 138 0.44 -18.59 -0.08
N LEU A 139 0.02 -17.34 -0.18
CA LEU A 139 -0.24 -16.69 -1.48
C LEU A 139 1.02 -16.67 -2.36
N VAL A 140 2.16 -16.28 -1.80
CA VAL A 140 3.45 -16.25 -2.51
C VAL A 140 3.90 -17.66 -2.89
N LYS A 141 3.72 -18.63 -2.00
CA LYS A 141 4.02 -20.05 -2.28
C LYS A 141 3.16 -20.58 -3.43
N PHE A 142 1.86 -20.33 -3.40
CA PHE A 142 0.93 -20.70 -4.47
C PHE A 142 1.33 -20.06 -5.80
N HIS A 143 1.64 -18.76 -5.82
CA HIS A 143 2.11 -18.07 -7.03
C HIS A 143 3.33 -18.74 -7.65
N LYS A 144 4.32 -19.08 -6.83
CA LYS A 144 5.55 -19.73 -7.30
C LYS A 144 5.32 -21.15 -7.84
N GLN A 145 4.36 -21.89 -7.24
CA GLN A 145 4.08 -23.28 -7.62
C GLN A 145 3.41 -23.41 -8.99
N HIS A 146 2.43 -22.56 -9.29
CA HIS A 146 1.71 -22.69 -10.57
C HIS A 146 2.42 -22.04 -11.77
N GLY A 147 3.44 -21.17 -11.54
CA GLY A 147 4.28 -20.57 -12.56
C GLY A 147 3.58 -19.61 -13.54
N LYS A 148 2.34 -19.17 -13.24
CA LYS A 148 1.60 -18.21 -14.07
C LYS A 148 2.09 -16.77 -13.81
N LEU A 149 1.80 -15.86 -14.74
CA LEU A 149 2.26 -14.46 -14.67
C LEU A 149 1.63 -13.65 -13.52
N ALA A 150 0.40 -13.98 -13.13
CA ALA A 150 -0.33 -13.26 -12.09
C ALA A 150 -1.16 -14.20 -11.23
N THR A 151 -1.34 -13.83 -9.97
CA THR A 151 -2.21 -14.47 -8.98
C THR A 151 -3.07 -13.39 -8.34
N LEU A 152 -4.35 -13.65 -8.20
CA LEU A 152 -5.30 -12.77 -7.52
C LEU A 152 -5.86 -13.46 -6.30
N THR A 153 -6.02 -12.71 -5.20
CA THR A 153 -6.86 -13.14 -4.09
C THR A 153 -8.32 -12.83 -4.43
N ALA A 154 -9.15 -13.85 -4.41
CA ALA A 154 -10.59 -13.73 -4.62
C ALA A 154 -11.34 -13.99 -3.31
N VAL A 155 -12.38 -13.21 -3.07
CA VAL A 155 -13.27 -13.37 -1.92
C VAL A 155 -14.72 -13.46 -2.41
N VAL A 156 -15.53 -14.26 -1.75
CA VAL A 156 -16.97 -14.29 -1.99
C VAL A 156 -17.57 -13.07 -1.27
N GLN A 157 -18.01 -12.09 -2.05
CA GLN A 157 -18.68 -10.90 -1.51
C GLN A 157 -19.97 -10.64 -2.28
N GLU A 158 -21.03 -10.30 -1.56
CA GLU A 158 -22.25 -9.86 -2.19
C GLU A 158 -22.11 -8.44 -2.78
N GLN A 159 -22.14 -8.36 -4.09
CA GLN A 159 -22.60 -7.26 -4.95
C GLN A 159 -21.86 -5.92 -5.08
N GLN A 160 -20.61 -5.70 -4.72
CA GLN A 160 -20.01 -4.36 -4.98
C GLN A 160 -18.72 -4.33 -5.84
N LYS A 161 -18.18 -5.45 -6.24
CA LYS A 161 -16.92 -5.53 -6.98
C LYS A 161 -17.04 -6.49 -8.17
N GLY A 162 -16.02 -6.52 -9.04
CA GLY A 162 -16.02 -7.38 -10.19
C GLY A 162 -16.15 -8.88 -9.83
N VAL A 163 -16.78 -9.64 -10.69
CA VAL A 163 -16.99 -11.09 -10.54
C VAL A 163 -15.95 -11.84 -11.34
N LEU A 164 -15.37 -12.87 -10.74
CA LEU A 164 -14.49 -13.84 -11.41
C LEU A 164 -15.25 -15.13 -11.68
N ASP A 165 -15.04 -15.71 -12.84
CA ASP A 165 -15.48 -17.07 -13.15
C ASP A 165 -14.28 -18.01 -13.02
N ILE A 166 -14.19 -18.69 -11.88
CA ILE A 166 -13.04 -19.51 -11.52
C ILE A 166 -13.25 -20.94 -11.96
N GLY A 167 -12.36 -21.42 -12.82
CA GLY A 167 -12.34 -22.81 -13.27
C GLY A 167 -11.90 -23.79 -12.16
N GLN A 168 -12.09 -25.08 -12.38
CA GLN A 168 -11.68 -26.15 -11.45
C GLN A 168 -10.14 -26.16 -11.19
N ASP A 169 -9.36 -25.62 -12.11
CA ASP A 169 -7.91 -25.44 -12.02
C ASP A 169 -7.50 -24.12 -11.35
N ASN A 170 -8.44 -23.44 -10.69
CA ASN A 170 -8.28 -22.12 -10.08
C ASN A 170 -7.83 -21.01 -11.05
N SER A 171 -8.08 -21.18 -12.35
CA SER A 171 -7.85 -20.11 -13.33
C SER A 171 -9.08 -19.23 -13.50
N ASP A 172 -8.88 -17.92 -13.68
CA ASP A 172 -9.96 -17.01 -14.08
C ASP A 172 -10.27 -17.22 -15.55
N ARG A 173 -11.50 -17.68 -15.86
CA ARG A 173 -12.00 -17.89 -17.22
C ARG A 173 -12.65 -16.65 -17.80
N LYS A 174 -13.25 -15.81 -16.94
CA LYS A 174 -13.92 -14.58 -17.35
C LYS A 174 -14.01 -13.63 -16.18
N SER A 175 -13.34 -12.48 -16.26
CA SER A 175 -13.51 -11.41 -15.28
C SER A 175 -14.47 -10.34 -15.80
N THR A 176 -15.48 -10.00 -15.02
CA THR A 176 -16.36 -8.87 -15.29
C THR A 176 -16.12 -7.79 -14.25
N ARG A 177 -15.49 -6.70 -14.69
CA ARG A 177 -15.39 -5.51 -13.86
C ARG A 177 -16.70 -4.74 -13.95
N LEU A 178 -17.39 -4.58 -12.82
CA LEU A 178 -18.48 -3.62 -12.76
C LEU A 178 -17.87 -2.21 -12.97
N ASN A 179 -18.19 -1.62 -14.12
CA ASN A 179 -17.84 -0.23 -14.39
C ASN A 179 -18.50 0.65 -13.32
N SER A 180 -17.71 1.16 -12.39
CA SER A 180 -18.10 2.29 -11.58
C SER A 180 -17.92 3.57 -12.39
N SER A 181 -18.70 3.70 -13.46
CA SER A 181 -18.94 4.99 -14.08
C SER A 181 -19.98 5.68 -13.22
N HIS A 182 -19.52 6.62 -12.39
CA HIS A 182 -20.25 7.86 -12.03
C HIS A 182 -19.28 8.79 -11.36
#